data_569ed27a1784cbdb56efe0f32b62e4a0
#
_entry.id   569ed27a1784cbdb56efe0f32b62e4a0
#
_cell.length_a   1.000
_cell.length_b   1.000
_cell.length_c   1.000
_cell.angle_alpha   90.00
_cell.angle_beta   90.00
_cell.angle_gamma   90.00
#
_symmetry.space_group_name_H-M   'P 1'
#
loop_
_entity.id
_entity.type
_entity.pdbx_description
1 polymer ?
#
loop_
_entity_poly.entity_id
_entity_poly.type
_entity_poly.pdbx_seq_one_letter_code
_entity_poly.pdbx_strand_id
1 'polypeptide(L)'
;MGIIKTDTKYFYPNLTLWSYAILNALAGNYITEYDMTPSWDRLREFYETAPISRVNCKKSLGGQTCPDDILQYHLETYGDLLLEQIKIYDADIILCCGGGGMIKNYIVENYLPDLEPISKARWVYYSPSSRKILIDSFHPSAYKSKKKMYDEMMNDIKLYLNLSVSKP
;
A
#
# COMPACT_ATOMS: atom_id res chain seq x y z
N MET A 1 -6.24 25.53 -0.61
CA MET A 1 -5.44 24.32 -0.91
C MET A 1 -6.08 23.65 -2.12
N GLY A 2 -5.41 23.70 -3.28
CA GLY A 2 -6.02 23.33 -4.55
C GLY A 2 -6.29 21.84 -4.64
N ILE A 3 -7.51 21.47 -4.90
CA ILE A 3 -7.93 20.10 -5.23
C ILE A 3 -7.22 19.75 -6.53
N ILE A 4 -6.28 18.81 -6.47
CA ILE A 4 -5.63 18.26 -7.65
C ILE A 4 -6.71 17.51 -8.44
N LYS A 5 -7.25 18.15 -9.48
CA LYS A 5 -8.15 17.55 -10.46
C LYS A 5 -7.37 16.64 -11.43
N THR A 6 -6.63 15.68 -10.94
CA THR A 6 -6.13 14.56 -11.73
C THR A 6 -6.89 13.32 -11.29
N ASP A 7 -8.13 13.32 -11.66
CA ASP A 7 -9.08 12.29 -11.32
C ASP A 7 -8.89 11.11 -12.25
N THR A 8 -8.08 10.18 -11.84
CA THR A 8 -8.26 8.83 -12.34
C THR A 8 -9.44 8.26 -11.57
N LYS A 9 -10.58 8.12 -12.23
CA LYS A 9 -11.88 7.63 -11.74
C LYS A 9 -11.82 6.43 -10.76
N TYR A 10 -10.67 5.77 -10.64
CA TYR A 10 -10.48 4.57 -9.84
C TYR A 10 -9.32 4.66 -8.85
N PHE A 11 -8.36 5.56 -9.05
CA PHE A 11 -7.16 5.62 -8.22
C PHE A 11 -7.48 5.99 -6.77
N TYR A 12 -8.04 7.18 -6.56
CA TYR A 12 -8.34 7.65 -5.21
C TYR A 12 -9.39 6.80 -4.49
N PRO A 13 -10.50 6.39 -5.11
CA PRO A 13 -11.47 5.53 -4.43
C PRO A 13 -10.88 4.23 -3.92
N ASN A 14 -10.06 3.54 -4.70
CA ASN A 14 -9.46 2.30 -4.27
C ASN A 14 -8.39 2.52 -3.20
N LEU A 15 -7.49 3.50 -3.39
CA LEU A 15 -6.46 3.81 -2.40
C LEU A 15 -7.06 4.22 -1.06
N THR A 16 -8.08 5.07 -1.08
CA THR A 16 -8.79 5.53 0.12
C THR A 16 -9.46 4.37 0.84
N LEU A 17 -10.15 3.51 0.09
CA LEU A 17 -10.80 2.33 0.64
C LEU A 17 -9.80 1.37 1.29
N TRP A 18 -8.71 1.08 0.61
CA TRP A 18 -7.66 0.20 1.14
C TRP A 18 -7.03 0.78 2.40
N SER A 19 -6.66 2.07 2.39
CA SER A 19 -6.09 2.74 3.55
C SER A 19 -7.05 2.72 4.74
N TYR A 20 -8.34 2.98 4.51
CA TYR A 20 -9.38 2.90 5.52
C TYR A 20 -9.46 1.49 6.13
N ALA A 21 -9.57 0.48 5.28
CA ALA A 21 -9.72 -0.90 5.72
C ALA A 21 -8.49 -1.40 6.49
N ILE A 22 -7.28 -1.12 5.99
CA ILE A 22 -6.02 -1.50 6.62
C ILE A 22 -5.90 -0.89 8.01
N LEU A 23 -6.05 0.44 8.13
CA LEU A 23 -5.89 1.14 9.40
C LEU A 23 -6.97 0.73 10.42
N ASN A 24 -8.21 0.56 10.01
CA ASN A 24 -9.26 0.06 10.89
C ASN A 24 -9.01 -1.38 11.34
N ALA A 25 -8.58 -2.27 10.45
CA ALA A 25 -8.27 -3.65 10.80
C ALA A 25 -7.16 -3.72 11.87
N LEU A 26 -6.10 -2.93 11.71
CA LEU A 26 -4.98 -2.87 12.65
C LEU A 26 -5.38 -2.21 13.98
N ALA A 27 -6.38 -1.34 13.98
CA ALA A 27 -6.99 -0.77 15.19
C ALA A 27 -8.03 -1.70 15.86
N GLY A 28 -8.21 -2.92 15.36
CA GLY A 28 -9.17 -3.88 15.90
C GLY A 28 -10.61 -3.74 15.35
N ASN A 29 -10.86 -2.79 14.46
CA ASN A 29 -12.16 -2.57 13.83
C ASN A 29 -12.20 -3.21 12.44
N TYR A 30 -12.33 -4.51 12.42
CA TYR A 30 -12.13 -5.28 11.22
C TYR A 30 -13.31 -5.22 10.24
N ILE A 31 -13.07 -4.71 9.02
CA ILE A 31 -14.04 -4.71 7.91
C ILE A 31 -13.61 -5.79 6.91
N THR A 32 -14.28 -6.94 6.94
CA THR A 32 -13.88 -8.12 6.17
C THR A 32 -14.37 -8.12 4.74
N GLU A 33 -15.47 -7.44 4.45
CA GLU A 33 -16.18 -7.59 3.18
C GLU A 33 -16.25 -6.26 2.44
N TYR A 34 -15.92 -6.31 1.16
CA TYR A 34 -15.99 -5.17 0.26
C TYR A 34 -17.37 -4.49 0.29
N ASP A 35 -18.45 -5.29 0.34
CA ASP A 35 -19.81 -4.79 0.29
C ASP A 35 -20.26 -4.09 1.58
N MET A 36 -19.51 -4.24 2.67
CA MET A 36 -19.74 -3.57 3.96
C MET A 36 -18.91 -2.29 4.15
N THR A 37 -18.23 -1.84 3.11
CA THR A 37 -17.40 -0.64 3.19
C THR A 37 -18.25 0.64 3.32
N PRO A 38 -17.75 1.69 3.99
CA PRO A 38 -18.47 2.95 4.14
C PRO A 38 -18.76 3.65 2.81
N SER A 39 -19.69 4.60 2.85
CA SER A 39 -19.96 5.48 1.73
C SER A 39 -18.72 6.28 1.32
N TRP A 40 -18.68 6.72 0.06
CA TRP A 40 -17.57 7.50 -0.48
C TRP A 40 -17.28 8.77 0.34
N ASP A 41 -18.30 9.47 0.83
CA ASP A 41 -18.13 10.70 1.62
C ASP A 41 -17.37 10.43 2.93
N ARG A 42 -17.72 9.33 3.63
CA ARG A 42 -16.99 8.92 4.83
C ARG A 42 -15.55 8.49 4.56
N LEU A 43 -15.34 7.78 3.46
CA LEU A 43 -13.99 7.38 3.05
C LEU A 43 -13.13 8.61 2.71
N ARG A 44 -13.70 9.61 2.06
CA ARG A 44 -13.01 10.85 1.72
C ARG A 44 -12.64 11.65 2.97
N GLU A 45 -13.57 11.85 3.89
CA GLU A 45 -13.32 12.52 5.17
C GLU A 45 -12.21 11.82 5.97
N PHE A 46 -12.25 10.50 6.04
CA PHE A 46 -11.17 9.73 6.66
C PHE A 46 -9.83 9.99 5.97
N TYR A 47 -9.75 9.93 4.65
CA TYR A 47 -8.50 10.07 3.91
C TYR A 47 -7.88 11.47 4.03
N GLU A 48 -8.70 12.50 4.21
CA GLU A 48 -8.25 13.87 4.42
C GLU A 48 -7.63 14.09 5.81
N THR A 49 -7.97 13.25 6.78
CA THR A 49 -7.54 13.39 8.20
C THR A 49 -6.59 12.29 8.65
N ALA A 50 -6.54 11.16 7.96
CA ALA A 50 -5.70 10.03 8.33
C ALA A 50 -4.20 10.34 8.14
N PRO A 51 -3.31 9.76 8.96
CA PRO A 51 -1.86 9.95 8.88
C PRO A 51 -1.27 9.17 7.69
N ILE A 52 -1.60 9.59 6.48
CA ILE A 52 -1.18 8.94 5.24
C ILE A 52 -0.24 9.86 4.46
N SER A 53 0.95 9.35 4.15
CA SER A 53 1.89 9.99 3.25
C SER A 53 1.98 9.23 1.93
N ARG A 54 2.18 9.95 0.84
CA ARG A 54 2.34 9.36 -0.50
C ARG A 54 3.71 9.67 -1.06
N VAL A 55 4.40 8.65 -1.50
CA VAL A 55 5.68 8.76 -2.18
C VAL A 55 5.54 8.23 -3.60
N ASN A 56 5.87 9.05 -4.58
CA ASN A 56 5.87 8.63 -5.97
C ASN A 56 7.26 8.06 -6.31
N CYS A 57 7.30 6.81 -6.74
CA CYS A 57 8.55 6.17 -7.16
C CYS A 57 9.10 6.75 -8.47
N LYS A 58 8.23 7.18 -9.39
CA LYS A 58 8.63 7.92 -10.58
C LYS A 58 8.88 9.39 -10.23
N LYS A 59 10.12 9.83 -10.30
CA LYS A 59 10.55 11.19 -9.91
C LYS A 59 10.60 12.21 -11.06
N SER A 60 9.98 11.90 -12.21
CA SER A 60 9.87 12.81 -13.36
C SER A 60 8.44 13.07 -13.74
N LEU A 61 8.21 14.17 -14.45
CA LEU A 61 6.95 14.45 -15.12
C LEU A 61 6.62 13.33 -16.12
N GLY A 62 5.35 13.05 -16.33
CA GLY A 62 4.97 12.02 -17.28
C GLY A 62 3.46 11.80 -17.37
N GLY A 63 3.07 10.91 -18.27
CA GLY A 63 1.69 10.54 -18.52
C GLY A 63 1.03 9.72 -17.39
N GLN A 64 -0.17 9.23 -17.66
CA GLN A 64 -0.99 8.47 -16.71
C GLN A 64 -0.44 7.06 -16.40
N THR A 65 0.44 6.55 -17.23
CA THR A 65 1.05 5.23 -17.09
C THR A 65 2.55 5.34 -16.86
N CYS A 66 3.11 4.40 -16.13
CA CYS A 66 4.55 4.22 -15.95
C CYS A 66 4.88 2.80 -16.43
N PRO A 67 5.50 2.63 -17.60
CA PRO A 67 6.03 1.35 -18.04
C PRO A 67 7.06 0.78 -17.06
N ASP A 68 7.19 -0.54 -17.02
CA ASP A 68 8.02 -1.23 -16.04
C ASP A 68 9.51 -0.87 -16.19
N ASP A 69 10.01 -0.72 -17.40
CA ASP A 69 11.38 -0.29 -17.71
C ASP A 69 11.67 1.14 -17.19
N ILE A 70 10.68 2.02 -17.31
CA ILE A 70 10.79 3.39 -16.78
C ILE A 70 10.76 3.37 -15.25
N LEU A 71 9.93 2.55 -14.62
CA LEU A 71 9.92 2.40 -13.18
C LEU A 71 11.25 1.85 -12.67
N GLN A 72 11.77 0.82 -13.32
CA GLN A 72 13.06 0.23 -13.01
C GLN A 72 14.19 1.27 -13.08
N TYR A 73 14.26 2.03 -14.17
CA TYR A 73 15.21 3.12 -14.33
C TYR A 73 15.12 4.15 -13.18
N HIS A 74 13.90 4.51 -12.75
CA HIS A 74 13.73 5.45 -11.65
C HIS A 74 14.15 4.88 -10.30
N LEU A 75 13.93 3.59 -10.05
CA LEU A 75 14.40 2.93 -8.84
C LEU A 75 15.92 2.86 -8.80
N GLU A 76 16.56 2.56 -9.92
CA GLU A 76 18.03 2.51 -10.02
C GLU A 76 18.68 3.89 -9.90
N THR A 77 18.07 4.92 -10.48
CA THR A 77 18.67 6.26 -10.56
C THR A 77 18.36 7.11 -9.32
N TYR A 78 17.14 6.98 -8.78
CA TYR A 78 16.62 7.86 -7.72
C TYR A 78 16.17 7.10 -6.47
N GLY A 79 16.54 5.83 -6.37
CA GLY A 79 16.10 4.97 -5.28
C GLY A 79 16.58 5.46 -3.92
N ASP A 80 17.79 6.03 -3.83
CA ASP A 80 18.29 6.60 -2.57
C ASP A 80 17.39 7.73 -2.06
N LEU A 81 16.91 8.61 -2.95
CA LEU A 81 15.95 9.66 -2.57
C LEU A 81 14.59 9.08 -2.14
N LEU A 82 14.17 7.97 -2.76
CA LEU A 82 12.97 7.25 -2.35
C LEU A 82 13.14 6.70 -0.93
N LEU A 83 14.28 6.07 -0.65
CA LEU A 83 14.57 5.51 0.68
C LEU A 83 14.68 6.59 1.75
N GLU A 84 15.31 7.72 1.45
CA GLU A 84 15.34 8.86 2.36
C GLU A 84 13.93 9.34 2.72
N GLN A 85 13.04 9.47 1.74
CA GLN A 85 11.65 9.85 1.99
C GLN A 85 10.92 8.81 2.85
N ILE A 86 11.09 7.52 2.57
CA ILE A 86 10.49 6.43 3.36
C ILE A 86 11.01 6.48 4.81
N LYS A 87 12.30 6.69 5.00
CA LYS A 87 12.93 6.80 6.33
C LYS A 87 12.47 8.03 7.11
N ILE A 88 12.28 9.17 6.44
CA ILE A 88 11.76 10.40 7.07
C ILE A 88 10.34 10.20 7.59
N TYR A 89 9.49 9.52 6.83
CA TYR A 89 8.12 9.22 7.29
C TYR A 89 8.07 8.16 8.38
N ASP A 90 9.03 7.26 8.40
CA ASP A 90 9.17 6.14 9.36
C ASP A 90 7.85 5.40 9.63
N ALA A 91 7.06 5.21 8.58
CA ALA A 91 5.73 4.62 8.69
C ALA A 91 5.80 3.16 9.14
N ASP A 92 4.86 2.75 10.01
CA ASP A 92 4.71 1.36 10.44
C ASP A 92 4.17 0.47 9.32
N ILE A 93 3.46 1.08 8.35
CA ILE A 93 2.83 0.39 7.24
C ILE A 93 3.28 1.00 5.93
N ILE A 94 3.80 0.18 5.04
CA ILE A 94 4.19 0.58 3.68
C ILE A 94 3.28 -0.13 2.69
N LEU A 95 2.50 0.63 1.93
CA LEU A 95 1.65 0.10 0.86
C LEU A 95 2.31 0.35 -0.50
N CYS A 96 2.86 -0.70 -1.09
CA CYS A 96 3.41 -0.68 -2.45
C CYS A 96 2.28 -0.83 -3.47
N CYS A 97 2.12 0.16 -4.34
CA CYS A 97 1.02 0.20 -5.28
C CYS A 97 1.50 0.03 -6.73
N GLY A 98 1.45 -1.18 -7.23
CA GLY A 98 1.82 -1.52 -8.62
C GLY A 98 3.30 -1.87 -8.80
N GLY A 99 3.77 -1.87 -10.04
CA GLY A 99 5.15 -2.22 -10.40
C GLY A 99 5.46 -3.71 -10.36
N GLY A 100 4.44 -4.59 -10.32
CA GLY A 100 4.65 -6.05 -10.41
C GLY A 100 5.60 -6.63 -9.35
N GLY A 101 5.68 -6.00 -8.17
CA GLY A 101 6.61 -6.39 -7.11
C GLY A 101 7.96 -5.66 -7.14
N MET A 102 8.29 -4.88 -8.17
CA MET A 102 9.57 -4.16 -8.27
C MET A 102 9.80 -3.22 -7.09
N ILE A 103 8.78 -2.44 -6.70
CA ILE A 103 8.88 -1.50 -5.57
C ILE A 103 9.13 -2.27 -4.28
N LYS A 104 8.38 -3.35 -4.05
CA LYS A 104 8.60 -4.23 -2.89
C LYS A 104 10.01 -4.81 -2.89
N ASN A 105 10.47 -5.37 -4.02
CA ASN A 105 11.80 -5.96 -4.10
C ASN A 105 12.89 -4.93 -3.80
N TYR A 106 12.75 -3.72 -4.34
CA TYR A 106 13.67 -2.62 -4.04
C TYR A 106 13.71 -2.29 -2.53
N ILE A 107 12.56 -2.28 -1.85
CA ILE A 107 12.48 -2.05 -0.40
C ILE A 107 13.11 -3.20 0.38
N VAL A 108 12.89 -4.46 -0.05
CA VAL A 108 13.54 -5.64 0.57
C VAL A 108 15.05 -5.54 0.47
N GLU A 109 15.57 -5.23 -0.69
CA GLU A 109 17.01 -5.20 -0.92
C GLU A 109 17.72 -4.07 -0.16
N ASN A 110 17.05 -2.93 0.03
CA ASN A 110 17.73 -1.71 0.47
C ASN A 110 17.25 -1.15 1.82
N TYR A 111 16.14 -1.66 2.37
CA TYR A 111 15.56 -1.12 3.60
C TYR A 111 15.08 -2.16 4.60
N LEU A 112 14.34 -3.17 4.16
CA LEU A 112 13.74 -4.19 5.03
C LEU A 112 14.16 -5.60 4.59
N PRO A 113 15.43 -6.00 4.81
CA PRO A 113 15.96 -7.25 4.27
C PRO A 113 15.38 -8.52 4.93
N ASP A 114 14.73 -8.38 6.07
CA ASP A 114 14.10 -9.47 6.83
C ASP A 114 12.59 -9.58 6.62
N LEU A 115 12.05 -8.98 5.55
CA LEU A 115 10.65 -9.10 5.20
C LEU A 115 10.27 -10.54 4.86
N GLU A 116 9.31 -11.08 5.60
CA GLU A 116 8.77 -12.42 5.41
C GLU A 116 7.29 -12.37 5.00
N PRO A 117 6.85 -13.17 4.01
CA PRO A 117 5.44 -13.23 3.64
C PRO A 117 4.63 -13.89 4.75
N ILE A 118 3.47 -13.32 5.06
CA ILE A 118 2.54 -13.86 6.07
C ILE A 118 1.80 -15.10 5.54
N SER A 119 1.56 -15.15 4.24
CA SER A 119 0.87 -16.25 3.59
C SER A 119 1.43 -16.59 2.22
N LYS A 120 0.92 -17.67 1.62
CA LYS A 120 1.21 -18.02 0.23
C LYS A 120 0.62 -17.05 -0.78
N ALA A 121 -0.39 -16.27 -0.42
CA ALA A 121 -0.97 -15.24 -1.26
C ALA A 121 -0.02 -14.06 -1.50
N ARG A 122 0.89 -13.82 -0.55
CA ARG A 122 1.96 -12.83 -0.65
C ARG A 122 1.46 -11.39 -0.87
N TRP A 123 0.37 -11.02 -0.22
CA TRP A 123 -0.04 -9.63 -0.16
C TRP A 123 0.62 -8.89 0.99
N VAL A 124 0.73 -9.54 2.15
CA VAL A 124 1.24 -8.96 3.38
C VAL A 124 2.57 -9.59 3.76
N TYR A 125 3.52 -8.74 4.09
CA TYR A 125 4.85 -9.09 4.57
C TYR A 125 5.07 -8.39 5.92
N TYR A 126 5.87 -9.00 6.76
CA TYR A 126 6.26 -8.45 8.05
C TYR A 126 7.77 -8.48 8.23
N SER A 127 8.34 -7.39 8.75
CA SER A 127 9.74 -7.32 9.16
C SER A 127 9.83 -7.42 10.68
N PRO A 128 10.34 -8.53 11.24
CA PRO A 128 10.47 -8.70 12.69
C PRO A 128 11.40 -7.67 13.33
N SER A 129 12.52 -7.33 12.68
CA SER A 129 13.52 -6.44 13.24
C SER A 129 13.02 -5.00 13.36
N SER A 130 12.31 -4.49 12.37
CA SER A 130 11.80 -3.13 12.32
C SER A 130 10.35 -3.00 12.77
N ARG A 131 9.63 -4.10 12.96
CA ARG A 131 8.20 -4.17 13.27
C ARG A 131 7.30 -3.50 12.24
N LYS A 132 7.74 -3.50 10.99
CA LYS A 132 7.01 -2.86 9.89
C LYS A 132 6.23 -3.88 9.07
N ILE A 133 5.09 -3.43 8.57
CA ILE A 133 4.25 -4.18 7.64
C ILE A 133 4.45 -3.61 6.25
N LEU A 134 4.69 -4.47 5.27
CA LEU A 134 4.64 -4.09 3.88
C LEU A 134 3.51 -4.84 3.18
N ILE A 135 2.71 -4.11 2.42
CA ILE A 135 1.61 -4.65 1.62
C ILE A 135 1.97 -4.44 0.15
N ASP A 136 2.13 -5.53 -0.60
CA ASP A 136 2.41 -5.49 -2.04
C ASP A 136 1.11 -5.63 -2.82
N SER A 137 0.62 -4.52 -3.34
CA SER A 137 -0.68 -4.40 -3.96
C SER A 137 -0.59 -4.08 -5.44
N PHE A 138 -1.66 -4.33 -6.18
CA PHE A 138 -1.83 -3.80 -7.52
C PHE A 138 -1.90 -2.27 -7.49
N HIS A 139 -1.61 -1.65 -8.64
CA HIS A 139 -1.88 -0.22 -8.77
C HIS A 139 -3.38 0.05 -8.57
N PRO A 140 -3.78 1.09 -7.81
CA PRO A 140 -5.18 1.35 -7.51
C PRO A 140 -6.08 1.54 -8.75
N SER A 141 -5.49 1.94 -9.88
CA SER A 141 -6.18 2.04 -11.18
C SER A 141 -6.08 0.76 -12.04
N ALA A 142 -5.56 -0.34 -11.51
CA ALA A 142 -5.44 -1.58 -12.28
C ALA A 142 -6.81 -2.06 -12.78
N TYR A 143 -6.84 -2.55 -14.01
CA TYR A 143 -8.05 -3.12 -14.62
C TYR A 143 -8.30 -4.54 -14.10
N LYS A 144 -8.73 -4.61 -12.83
CA LYS A 144 -9.05 -5.85 -12.12
C LYS A 144 -10.31 -5.67 -11.27
N SER A 145 -10.92 -6.76 -10.86
CA SER A 145 -12.05 -6.73 -9.94
C SER A 145 -11.65 -6.08 -8.61
N LYS A 146 -12.27 -4.95 -8.30
CA LYS A 146 -12.03 -4.21 -7.04
C LYS A 146 -12.32 -5.06 -5.82
N LYS A 147 -13.46 -5.77 -5.85
CA LYS A 147 -13.86 -6.67 -4.78
C LYS A 147 -12.82 -7.76 -4.57
N LYS A 148 -12.38 -8.42 -5.64
CA LYS A 148 -11.38 -9.49 -5.53
C LYS A 148 -10.06 -8.99 -4.95
N MET A 149 -9.55 -7.84 -5.43
CA MET A 149 -8.32 -7.25 -4.89
C MET A 149 -8.44 -6.90 -3.40
N TYR A 150 -9.57 -6.32 -3.01
CA TYR A 150 -9.85 -5.97 -1.63
C TYR A 150 -9.94 -7.21 -0.74
N ASP A 151 -10.76 -8.20 -1.13
CA ASP A 151 -11.00 -9.39 -0.33
C ASP A 151 -9.72 -10.22 -0.14
N GLU A 152 -8.91 -10.38 -1.19
CA GLU A 152 -7.63 -11.09 -1.10
C GLU A 152 -6.65 -10.39 -0.16
N MET A 153 -6.49 -9.09 -0.27
CA MET A 153 -5.61 -8.30 0.60
C MET A 153 -6.09 -8.34 2.07
N MET A 154 -7.38 -8.15 2.30
CA MET A 154 -7.94 -8.15 3.65
C MET A 154 -7.89 -9.53 4.31
N ASN A 155 -8.03 -10.60 3.54
CA ASN A 155 -7.82 -11.97 4.05
C ASN A 155 -6.38 -12.18 4.54
N ASP A 156 -5.40 -11.66 3.83
CA ASP A 156 -3.99 -11.76 4.25
C ASP A 156 -3.71 -10.91 5.49
N ILE A 157 -4.29 -9.72 5.59
CA ILE A 157 -4.23 -8.88 6.80
C ILE A 157 -4.86 -9.61 8.00
N LYS A 158 -5.98 -10.29 7.81
CA LYS A 158 -6.61 -11.11 8.85
C LYS A 158 -5.69 -12.20 9.37
N LEU A 159 -4.99 -12.88 8.47
CA LEU A 159 -4.00 -13.89 8.87
C LEU A 159 -2.88 -13.28 9.71
N TYR A 160 -2.36 -12.11 9.31
CA TYR A 160 -1.37 -11.38 10.09
C TYR A 160 -1.88 -11.07 11.51
N LEU A 161 -3.09 -10.54 11.65
CA LEU A 161 -3.66 -10.18 12.94
C LEU A 161 -3.86 -11.42 13.83
N ASN A 162 -4.35 -12.52 13.29
CA ASN A 162 -4.53 -13.77 14.04
C ASN A 162 -3.20 -14.34 14.52
N LEU A 163 -2.15 -14.27 13.69
CA LEU A 163 -0.81 -14.71 14.07
C LEU A 163 -0.19 -13.79 15.14
N SER A 164 -0.51 -12.51 15.12
CA SER A 164 0.00 -11.53 16.11
C SER A 164 -0.63 -11.71 17.49
N VAL A 165 -1.89 -12.12 17.56
CA VAL A 165 -2.61 -12.42 18.82
C VAL A 165 -2.16 -13.75 19.44
N SER A 166 -1.64 -14.66 18.62
CA SER A 166 -1.22 -16.01 19.07
C SER A 166 0.23 -16.09 19.54
N LYS A 167 0.97 -14.97 19.54
CA LYS A 167 2.32 -14.90 20.10
C LYS A 167 2.24 -14.37 21.54
N PRO A 168 2.63 -15.19 22.54
CA PRO A 168 2.68 -14.79 23.93
C PRO A 168 3.72 -13.67 24.18
#